data_140883a8ad8f333c959e960a0237e943
#
_entry.id   140883a8ad8f333c959e960a0237e943
#
_cell.length_a   1.000
_cell.length_b   1.000
_cell.length_c   1.000
_cell.angle_alpha   90.00
_cell.angle_beta   90.00
_cell.angle_gamma   90.00
#
_symmetry.space_group_name_H-M   'P 1'
#
loop_
_entity.id
_entity.type
_entity.pdbx_description
1 polymer ?
#
loop_
_entity_poly.entity_id
_entity_poly.type
_entity_poly.pdbx_seq_one_letter_code
_entity_poly.pdbx_strand_id
1 'polypeptide(L)'
;MSFIPQGANLINGNWVRSQDSFTSQPVSGAPQSFSVATEEQVHQACIAAEAAFVSFSQTSRQQRAELLNAIADEIEARGDAITEIGTSETGLPAARLQGERGRTTGQLRLFAQHILNGDYLDRRHDGALPDRQPLPRPDLKMVQRPVGPVAVFGASNF
;
A
#
# COMPACT_ATOMS: atom_id res chain seq x y z
N MET A 1 11.61 -8.36 24.38
CA MET A 1 12.73 -8.03 23.46
C MET A 1 12.26 -6.89 22.60
N SER A 2 12.99 -5.78 22.54
CA SER A 2 12.65 -4.68 21.63
C SER A 2 12.82 -5.16 20.18
N PHE A 3 11.91 -4.77 19.32
CA PHE A 3 11.98 -5.06 17.88
C PHE A 3 13.12 -4.25 17.25
N ILE A 4 13.97 -4.90 16.47
CA ILE A 4 15.05 -4.23 15.71
C ILE A 4 14.67 -4.27 14.25
N PRO A 5 14.57 -3.09 13.56
CA PRO A 5 14.31 -3.04 12.13
C PRO A 5 15.39 -3.75 11.31
N GLN A 6 14.99 -4.40 10.24
CA GLN A 6 15.92 -5.06 9.31
C GLN A 6 16.88 -4.07 8.64
N GLY A 7 16.43 -2.85 8.37
CA GLY A 7 17.20 -1.81 7.69
C GLY A 7 17.59 -2.14 6.25
N ALA A 8 17.03 -3.17 5.65
CA ALA A 8 17.22 -3.55 4.24
C ALA A 8 16.00 -3.18 3.39
N ASN A 9 16.15 -3.11 2.07
CA ASN A 9 15.06 -2.91 1.13
C ASN A 9 14.36 -4.24 0.84
N LEU A 10 13.02 -4.25 0.85
CA LEU A 10 12.25 -5.44 0.46
C LEU A 10 11.88 -5.33 -1.02
N ILE A 11 12.48 -6.19 -1.85
CA ILE A 11 12.25 -6.21 -3.31
C ILE A 11 11.88 -7.62 -3.72
N ASN A 12 10.72 -7.77 -4.33
CA ASN A 12 10.21 -9.07 -4.80
C ASN A 12 10.31 -10.19 -3.74
N GLY A 13 9.91 -9.87 -2.50
CA GLY A 13 9.93 -10.80 -1.36
C GLY A 13 11.30 -11.06 -0.73
N ASN A 14 12.37 -10.45 -1.22
CA ASN A 14 13.73 -10.61 -0.73
C ASN A 14 14.24 -9.34 -0.03
N TRP A 15 14.93 -9.51 1.10
CA TRP A 15 15.63 -8.43 1.78
C TRP A 15 16.98 -8.17 1.11
N VAL A 16 17.17 -6.99 0.53
CA VAL A 16 18.33 -6.60 -0.27
C VAL A 16 19.02 -5.40 0.37
N ARG A 17 20.35 -5.47 0.50
CA ARG A 17 21.18 -4.35 0.98
C ARG A 17 21.99 -3.79 -0.18
N SER A 18 22.34 -2.51 -0.08
CA SER A 18 23.35 -1.85 -0.91
C SER A 18 24.64 -1.64 -0.12
N GLN A 19 25.66 -1.10 -0.75
CA GLN A 19 26.90 -0.69 -0.07
C GLN A 19 26.69 0.57 0.76
N ASP A 20 25.82 1.47 0.31
CA ASP A 20 25.53 2.72 0.98
C ASP A 20 24.39 2.56 2.01
N SER A 21 24.54 3.24 3.14
CA SER A 21 23.56 3.27 4.20
C SER A 21 23.47 4.66 4.84
N PHE A 22 22.36 4.93 5.45
CA PHE A 22 22.19 6.07 6.34
C PHE A 22 21.80 5.60 7.74
N THR A 23 22.01 6.45 8.72
CA THR A 23 21.71 6.14 10.11
C THR A 23 20.58 7.06 10.58
N SER A 24 19.57 6.50 11.24
CA SER A 24 18.50 7.29 11.85
C SER A 24 19.03 8.19 12.96
N GLN A 25 18.31 9.25 13.26
CA GLN A 25 18.62 10.19 14.33
C GLN A 25 17.45 10.22 15.32
N PRO A 26 17.23 9.15 16.10
CA PRO A 26 16.11 9.08 17.02
C PRO A 26 16.25 10.12 18.14
N VAL A 27 15.12 10.59 18.66
CA VAL A 27 15.09 11.48 19.84
C VAL A 27 15.59 10.74 21.09
N SER A 28 15.39 9.44 21.15
CA SER A 28 15.87 8.58 22.24
C SER A 28 16.21 7.17 21.72
N GLY A 29 17.09 6.48 22.43
CA GLY A 29 17.53 5.13 22.06
C GLY A 29 18.72 5.12 21.12
N ALA A 30 19.06 3.95 20.59
CA ALA A 30 20.21 3.77 19.70
C ALA A 30 19.82 4.02 18.23
N PRO A 31 20.65 4.76 17.47
CA PRO A 31 20.47 4.91 16.03
C PRO A 31 20.47 3.57 15.30
N GLN A 32 19.69 3.47 14.24
CA GLN A 32 19.58 2.28 13.38
C GLN A 32 20.10 2.59 11.98
N SER A 33 20.73 1.60 11.34
CA SER A 33 21.28 1.74 9.98
C SER A 33 20.31 1.20 8.94
N PHE A 34 20.08 1.97 7.88
CA PHE A 34 19.18 1.65 6.78
C PHE A 34 19.93 1.72 5.45
N SER A 35 19.64 0.79 4.57
CA SER A 35 20.23 0.70 3.23
C SER A 35 19.66 1.77 2.30
N VAL A 36 20.53 2.50 1.62
CA VAL A 36 20.13 3.41 0.53
C VAL A 36 19.92 2.56 -0.72
N ALA A 37 18.72 2.61 -1.33
CA ALA A 37 18.48 1.86 -2.55
C ALA A 37 19.30 2.43 -3.71
N THR A 38 19.89 1.57 -4.52
CA THR A 38 20.53 1.96 -5.78
C THR A 38 19.47 2.15 -6.87
N GLU A 39 19.82 2.88 -7.96
CA GLU A 39 18.96 3.00 -9.14
C GLU A 39 18.54 1.63 -9.69
N GLU A 40 19.48 0.69 -9.74
CA GLU A 40 19.21 -0.69 -10.18
C GLU A 40 18.20 -1.39 -9.28
N GLN A 41 18.29 -1.23 -7.96
CA GLN A 41 17.33 -1.79 -7.02
C GLN A 41 15.92 -1.18 -7.18
N VAL A 42 15.84 0.13 -7.44
CA VAL A 42 14.57 0.81 -7.75
C VAL A 42 13.99 0.26 -9.06
N HIS A 43 14.82 0.12 -10.08
CA HIS A 43 14.41 -0.46 -11.37
C HIS A 43 13.88 -1.90 -11.21
N GLN A 44 14.58 -2.74 -10.46
CA GLN A 44 14.14 -4.11 -10.14
C GLN A 44 12.80 -4.14 -9.37
N ALA A 45 12.60 -3.21 -8.45
CA ALA A 45 11.32 -3.08 -7.74
C ALA A 45 10.17 -2.71 -8.69
N CYS A 46 10.41 -1.80 -9.64
CA CYS A 46 9.43 -1.43 -10.66
C CYS A 46 9.08 -2.61 -11.59
N ILE A 47 10.10 -3.35 -12.06
CA ILE A 47 9.89 -4.55 -12.89
C ILE A 47 9.08 -5.61 -12.11
N ALA A 48 9.44 -5.86 -10.86
CA ALA A 48 8.72 -6.82 -10.03
C ALA A 48 7.25 -6.41 -9.78
N ALA A 49 7.00 -5.11 -9.56
CA ALA A 49 5.65 -4.58 -9.39
C ALA A 49 4.82 -4.73 -10.67
N GLU A 50 5.40 -4.44 -11.84
CA GLU A 50 4.74 -4.61 -13.13
C GLU A 50 4.41 -6.08 -13.40
N ALA A 51 5.34 -6.99 -13.15
CA ALA A 51 5.10 -8.43 -13.30
C ALA A 51 3.99 -8.93 -12.35
N ALA A 52 3.99 -8.47 -11.10
CA ALA A 52 2.96 -8.81 -10.13
C ALA A 52 1.57 -8.26 -10.50
N PHE A 53 1.50 -7.11 -11.17
CA PHE A 53 0.25 -6.48 -11.58
C PHE A 53 -0.58 -7.40 -12.47
N VAL A 54 0.03 -8.18 -13.35
CA VAL A 54 -0.66 -9.08 -14.29
C VAL A 54 -1.58 -10.05 -13.53
N SER A 55 -1.06 -10.75 -12.54
CA SER A 55 -1.84 -11.71 -11.74
C SER A 55 -2.72 -11.00 -10.70
N PHE A 56 -2.20 -9.97 -10.01
CA PHE A 56 -2.93 -9.26 -8.98
C PHE A 56 -4.16 -8.54 -9.52
N SER A 57 -4.10 -7.97 -10.73
CA SER A 57 -5.24 -7.32 -11.38
C SER A 57 -6.39 -8.26 -11.68
N GLN A 58 -6.15 -9.58 -11.74
CA GLN A 58 -7.15 -10.62 -11.97
C GLN A 58 -7.77 -11.17 -10.67
N THR A 59 -7.27 -10.77 -9.50
CA THR A 59 -7.82 -11.22 -8.23
C THR A 59 -9.26 -10.74 -8.05
N SER A 60 -10.06 -11.52 -7.32
CA SER A 60 -11.42 -11.14 -6.98
C SER A 60 -11.47 -9.97 -6.00
N ARG A 61 -12.60 -9.29 -5.92
CA ARG A 61 -12.84 -8.26 -4.88
C ARG A 61 -12.67 -8.83 -3.47
N GLN A 62 -13.14 -10.06 -3.26
CA GLN A 62 -13.01 -10.76 -2.00
C GLN A 62 -11.53 -10.93 -1.60
N GLN A 63 -10.69 -11.45 -2.49
CA GLN A 63 -9.26 -11.64 -2.22
C GLN A 63 -8.54 -10.33 -1.91
N ARG A 64 -8.87 -9.22 -2.60
CA ARG A 64 -8.27 -7.91 -2.30
C ARG A 64 -8.74 -7.33 -0.97
N ALA A 65 -10.01 -7.52 -0.61
CA ALA A 65 -10.53 -7.11 0.68
C ALA A 65 -9.90 -7.93 1.83
N GLU A 66 -9.73 -9.23 1.65
CA GLU A 66 -9.03 -10.11 2.59
C GLU A 66 -7.57 -9.68 2.79
N LEU A 67 -6.86 -9.32 1.71
CA LEU A 67 -5.49 -8.78 1.80
C LEU A 67 -5.43 -7.52 2.65
N LEU A 68 -6.34 -6.55 2.43
CA LEU A 68 -6.36 -5.31 3.21
C LEU A 68 -6.66 -5.56 4.69
N ASN A 69 -7.57 -6.47 4.99
CA ASN A 69 -7.87 -6.87 6.37
C ASN A 69 -6.67 -7.57 7.02
N ALA A 70 -6.01 -8.50 6.31
CA ALA A 70 -4.82 -9.17 6.80
C ALA A 70 -3.68 -8.17 7.09
N ILE A 71 -3.48 -7.17 6.24
CA ILE A 71 -2.50 -6.09 6.49
C ILE A 71 -2.86 -5.33 7.78
N ALA A 72 -4.14 -4.98 7.96
CA ALA A 72 -4.59 -4.30 9.17
C ALA A 72 -4.36 -5.15 10.42
N ASP A 73 -4.64 -6.45 10.37
CA ASP A 73 -4.43 -7.38 11.48
C ASP A 73 -2.94 -7.52 11.84
N GLU A 74 -2.05 -7.59 10.84
CA GLU A 74 -0.61 -7.64 11.03
C GLU A 74 -0.03 -6.34 11.63
N ILE A 75 -0.57 -5.18 11.27
CA ILE A 75 -0.21 -3.89 11.87
C ILE A 75 -0.63 -3.88 13.35
N GLU A 76 -1.85 -4.32 13.67
CA GLU A 76 -2.33 -4.37 15.06
C GLU A 76 -1.54 -5.38 15.90
N ALA A 77 -1.21 -6.54 15.35
CA ALA A 77 -0.39 -7.55 16.03
C ALA A 77 1.01 -7.04 16.40
N ARG A 78 1.53 -6.04 15.67
CA ARG A 78 2.82 -5.39 15.95
C ARG A 78 2.69 -4.02 16.63
N GLY A 79 1.51 -3.70 17.14
CA GLY A 79 1.14 -2.37 17.62
C GLY A 79 2.08 -1.80 18.67
N ASP A 80 2.51 -2.60 19.64
CA ASP A 80 3.43 -2.15 20.70
C ASP A 80 4.82 -1.84 20.14
N ALA A 81 5.36 -2.69 19.27
CA ALA A 81 6.66 -2.46 18.64
C ALA A 81 6.66 -1.21 17.73
N ILE A 82 5.59 -1.00 16.97
CA ILE A 82 5.42 0.20 16.14
C ILE A 82 5.36 1.46 17.01
N THR A 83 4.62 1.40 18.10
CA THR A 83 4.49 2.53 19.05
C THR A 83 5.82 2.84 19.73
N GLU A 84 6.55 1.82 20.22
CA GLU A 84 7.85 1.97 20.88
C GLU A 84 8.87 2.64 19.94
N ILE A 85 9.02 2.11 18.71
CA ILE A 85 9.93 2.67 17.70
C ILE A 85 9.52 4.09 17.34
N GLY A 86 8.25 4.32 17.03
CA GLY A 86 7.77 5.64 16.65
C GLY A 86 7.98 6.69 17.74
N THR A 87 7.77 6.33 19.01
CA THR A 87 8.06 7.23 20.15
C THR A 87 9.54 7.52 20.25
N SER A 88 10.39 6.51 20.10
CA SER A 88 11.86 6.66 20.15
C SER A 88 12.37 7.55 19.00
N GLU A 89 11.91 7.34 17.80
CA GLU A 89 12.35 8.07 16.61
C GLU A 89 11.86 9.51 16.60
N THR A 90 10.60 9.75 16.95
CA THR A 90 9.96 11.06 16.75
C THR A 90 9.80 11.90 18.02
N GLY A 91 9.85 11.30 19.20
CA GLY A 91 9.51 11.93 20.47
C GLY A 91 8.00 12.15 20.66
N LEU A 92 7.15 11.68 19.74
CA LEU A 92 5.70 11.80 19.88
C LEU A 92 5.18 10.92 21.02
N PRO A 93 4.13 11.37 21.74
CA PRO A 93 3.52 10.56 22.79
C PRO A 93 2.93 9.25 22.25
N ALA A 94 3.06 8.16 23.01
CA ALA A 94 2.54 6.84 22.63
C ALA A 94 1.05 6.88 22.25
N ALA A 95 0.22 7.64 22.98
CA ALA A 95 -1.20 7.77 22.69
C ALA A 95 -1.46 8.38 21.30
N ARG A 96 -0.59 9.31 20.83
CA ARG A 96 -0.69 9.87 19.49
C ARG A 96 -0.42 8.80 18.42
N LEU A 97 0.66 8.03 18.58
CA LEU A 97 1.04 6.98 17.64
C LEU A 97 0.02 5.84 17.61
N GLN A 98 -0.55 5.49 18.76
CA GLN A 98 -1.67 4.53 18.83
C GLN A 98 -2.90 5.03 18.06
N GLY A 99 -3.22 6.31 18.16
CA GLY A 99 -4.29 6.94 17.39
C GLY A 99 -4.04 6.89 15.88
N GLU A 100 -2.81 7.19 15.42
CA GLU A 100 -2.44 7.11 14.01
C GLU A 100 -2.46 5.67 13.49
N ARG A 101 -2.03 4.69 14.29
CA ARG A 101 -2.17 3.27 13.96
C ARG A 101 -3.63 2.88 13.77
N GLY A 102 -4.49 3.21 14.73
CA GLY A 102 -5.93 2.93 14.64
C GLY A 102 -6.58 3.59 13.43
N ARG A 103 -6.17 4.81 13.08
CA ARG A 103 -6.61 5.48 11.86
C ARG A 103 -6.17 4.72 10.60
N THR A 104 -4.93 4.26 10.55
CA THR A 104 -4.39 3.49 9.41
C THR A 104 -5.14 2.17 9.22
N THR A 105 -5.27 1.38 10.28
CA THR A 105 -5.97 0.08 10.22
C THR A 105 -7.47 0.24 9.96
N GLY A 106 -8.08 1.27 10.54
CA GLY A 106 -9.47 1.63 10.26
C GLY A 106 -9.70 1.98 8.79
N GLN A 107 -8.77 2.70 8.17
CA GLN A 107 -8.84 3.04 6.74
C GLN A 107 -8.67 1.82 5.84
N LEU A 108 -7.75 0.90 6.16
CA LEU A 108 -7.61 -0.37 5.44
C LEU A 108 -8.91 -1.18 5.45
N ARG A 109 -9.55 -1.30 6.61
CA ARG A 109 -10.85 -2.00 6.75
C ARG A 109 -11.98 -1.30 6.00
N LEU A 110 -12.00 0.04 6.02
CA LEU A 110 -12.95 0.84 5.25
C LEU A 110 -12.82 0.56 3.75
N PHE A 111 -11.59 0.56 3.22
CA PHE A 111 -11.36 0.25 1.81
C PHE A 111 -11.66 -1.21 1.48
N ALA A 112 -11.38 -2.16 2.38
CA ALA A 112 -11.78 -3.54 2.19
C ALA A 112 -13.30 -3.66 1.98
N GLN A 113 -14.10 -2.99 2.81
CA GLN A 113 -15.55 -2.97 2.67
C GLN A 113 -16.00 -2.27 1.38
N HIS A 114 -15.39 -1.14 1.03
CA HIS A 114 -15.68 -0.41 -0.22
C HIS A 114 -15.40 -1.25 -1.46
N ILE A 115 -14.30 -2.02 -1.46
CA ILE A 115 -13.98 -2.95 -2.55
C ILE A 115 -15.05 -4.03 -2.70
N LEU A 116 -15.56 -4.58 -1.60
CA LEU A 116 -16.62 -5.60 -1.62
C LEU A 116 -17.93 -5.06 -2.23
N ASN A 117 -18.31 -3.83 -1.93
CA ASN A 117 -19.49 -3.19 -2.49
C ASN A 117 -19.38 -3.07 -4.02
N GLY A 118 -18.22 -2.69 -4.54
CA GLY A 118 -17.92 -2.66 -5.96
C GLY A 118 -18.38 -1.42 -6.71
N ASP A 119 -18.88 -0.40 -6.01
CA ASP A 119 -19.37 0.85 -6.61
C ASP A 119 -18.26 1.63 -7.31
N TYR A 120 -17.01 1.48 -6.84
CA TYR A 120 -15.82 2.10 -7.48
C TYR A 120 -15.62 1.65 -8.93
N LEU A 121 -16.22 0.53 -9.37
CA LEU A 121 -16.13 0.06 -10.76
C LEU A 121 -16.92 0.93 -11.73
N ASP A 122 -17.85 1.76 -11.23
CA ASP A 122 -18.69 2.68 -12.01
C ASP A 122 -19.20 2.04 -13.31
N ARG A 123 -19.86 0.89 -13.15
CA ARG A 123 -20.36 0.12 -14.31
C ARG A 123 -21.48 0.84 -14.99
N ARG A 124 -21.30 1.14 -16.28
CA ARG A 124 -22.32 1.77 -17.12
C ARG A 124 -22.61 0.89 -18.31
N HIS A 125 -23.88 0.84 -18.69
CA HIS A 125 -24.33 0.10 -19.85
C HIS A 125 -25.35 0.91 -20.63
N ASP A 126 -25.00 1.27 -21.86
CA ASP A 126 -25.88 1.91 -22.81
C ASP A 126 -26.24 0.89 -23.89
N GLY A 127 -27.49 0.38 -23.87
CA GLY A 127 -27.99 -0.58 -24.82
C GLY A 127 -27.93 -0.07 -26.27
N ALA A 128 -27.82 -0.98 -27.23
CA ALA A 128 -27.82 -0.66 -28.65
C ALA A 128 -29.10 0.09 -29.08
N LEU A 129 -28.93 1.08 -29.96
CA LEU A 129 -30.03 1.79 -30.66
C LEU A 129 -29.74 1.72 -32.15
N PRO A 130 -30.08 0.61 -32.85
CA PRO A 130 -29.72 0.42 -34.25
C PRO A 130 -30.39 1.39 -35.19
N ASP A 131 -31.60 1.84 -34.85
CA ASP A 131 -32.41 2.74 -35.70
C ASP A 131 -32.23 4.24 -35.37
N ARG A 132 -31.32 4.58 -34.43
CA ARG A 132 -31.07 5.98 -34.04
C ARG A 132 -30.51 6.80 -35.23
N GLN A 133 -31.06 8.00 -35.42
CA GLN A 133 -30.56 8.97 -36.37
C GLN A 133 -29.67 10.03 -35.70
N PRO A 134 -28.66 10.60 -36.34
CA PRO A 134 -28.16 10.32 -37.71
C PRO A 134 -27.30 9.07 -37.84
N LEU A 135 -26.85 8.48 -36.70
CA LEU A 135 -26.02 7.27 -36.66
C LEU A 135 -26.53 6.29 -35.61
N PRO A 136 -26.49 5.00 -35.87
CA PRO A 136 -26.78 3.95 -34.87
C PRO A 136 -25.86 4.07 -33.66
N ARG A 137 -26.34 3.65 -32.49
CA ARG A 137 -25.51 3.46 -31.31
C ARG A 137 -25.28 1.96 -31.05
N PRO A 138 -24.02 1.50 -30.98
CA PRO A 138 -23.73 0.14 -30.58
C PRO A 138 -24.04 -0.12 -29.09
N ASP A 139 -24.01 -1.37 -28.64
CA ASP A 139 -24.05 -1.75 -27.23
C ASP A 139 -22.75 -1.34 -26.55
N LEU A 140 -22.83 -0.42 -25.59
CA LEU A 140 -21.65 0.18 -24.93
C LEU A 140 -21.62 -0.23 -23.46
N LYS A 141 -20.47 -0.74 -23.02
CA LYS A 141 -20.21 -1.08 -21.61
C LYS A 141 -18.93 -0.41 -21.16
N MET A 142 -19.01 0.26 -20.01
CA MET A 142 -17.86 0.93 -19.38
C MET A 142 -17.66 0.40 -17.98
N VAL A 143 -16.40 0.30 -17.56
CA VAL A 143 -15.98 -0.07 -16.21
C VAL A 143 -14.62 0.57 -15.92
N GLN A 144 -14.41 0.98 -14.69
CA GLN A 144 -13.09 1.45 -14.23
C GLN A 144 -12.12 0.26 -14.14
N ARG A 145 -10.88 0.49 -14.57
CA ARG A 145 -9.80 -0.51 -14.51
C ARG A 145 -8.59 0.05 -13.78
N PRO A 146 -7.78 -0.80 -13.12
CA PRO A 146 -6.57 -0.34 -12.46
C PRO A 146 -5.55 0.18 -13.49
N VAL A 147 -4.79 1.21 -13.11
CA VAL A 147 -3.76 1.82 -13.96
C VAL A 147 -2.42 1.08 -13.93
N GLY A 148 -2.19 0.24 -12.93
CA GLY A 148 -0.93 -0.49 -12.74
C GLY A 148 -0.21 -0.13 -11.43
N PRO A 149 1.08 -0.38 -11.33
CA PRO A 149 1.90 0.00 -10.18
C PRO A 149 1.90 1.49 -9.92
N VAL A 150 1.94 1.87 -8.66
CA VAL A 150 1.94 3.27 -8.21
C VAL A 150 3.11 3.48 -7.26
N ALA A 151 3.95 4.48 -7.53
CA ALA A 151 4.96 4.94 -6.60
C ALA A 151 4.31 5.81 -5.51
N VAL A 152 4.59 5.48 -4.25
CA VAL A 152 4.07 6.23 -3.10
C VAL A 152 5.24 6.84 -2.33
N PHE A 153 5.24 8.16 -2.21
CA PHE A 153 6.24 8.91 -1.44
C PHE A 153 5.60 9.32 -0.11
N GLY A 154 6.08 8.71 0.98
CA GLY A 154 5.65 9.08 2.31
C GLY A 154 6.20 10.47 2.69
N ALA A 155 5.39 11.26 3.35
CA ALA A 155 5.80 12.54 3.91
C ALA A 155 5.44 12.61 5.38
N SER A 156 6.24 13.33 6.15
CA SER A 156 5.91 13.70 7.52
C SER A 156 5.14 15.03 7.50
N ASN A 157 3.93 15.03 8.06
CA ASN A 157 3.05 16.19 8.11
C ASN A 157 2.39 16.33 9.50
N PHE A 158 3.12 15.98 10.52
CA PHE A 158 2.70 16.08 11.93
C PHE A 158 2.87 17.50 12.47
#